data_d81c0dd24f41f5af9bbc791436dac3cf
#
_entry.id   d81c0dd24f41f5af9bbc791436dac3cf
#
_cell.length_a   1.000
_cell.length_b   1.000
_cell.length_c   1.000
_cell.angle_alpha   90.00
_cell.angle_beta   90.00
_cell.angle_gamma   90.00
#
_symmetry.space_group_name_H-M   'P 1'
#
loop_
_entity.id
_entity.type
_entity.pdbx_description
1 polymer ?
#
loop_
_entity_poly.entity_id
_entity_poly.type
_entity_poly.pdbx_seq_one_letter_code
_entity_poly.pdbx_strand_id
1 'polypeptide(L)'
;EREFIKSSDLKYKLENTDYLKDTDIQNLFEWYNGALMNHGNEMLKIALNEIPDTIPIGFKIPGIHWRIEDPKTPRISEMTCGLINSESLNGQVAYSNSLKKVIKNLPLERLILHFTCIEQINSSPLNDFDEGYSRPEDLVTEVSSAASELGLKIKGENSLSNNLYKKSAWLKIEEILAYKKLSGVTIMRLQDITQHNSLGNEQYRELIKNFGYK
;
A
#
# COMPACT_ATOMS: atom_id res chain seq x y z
N GLU A 1 -0.37 16.10 -28.57
CA GLU A 1 -0.29 14.63 -28.38
C GLU A 1 1.08 14.33 -27.81
N ARG A 2 1.18 13.73 -26.62
CA ARG A 2 2.46 13.24 -26.10
C ARG A 2 2.77 11.94 -26.85
N GLU A 3 3.88 11.91 -27.58
CA GLU A 3 4.38 10.64 -28.09
C GLU A 3 4.82 9.77 -26.90
N PHE A 4 4.13 8.66 -26.72
CA PHE A 4 4.53 7.69 -25.72
C PHE A 4 5.66 6.83 -26.27
N ILE A 5 6.60 6.52 -25.39
CA ILE A 5 7.65 5.56 -25.67
C ILE A 5 7.02 4.23 -26.09
N LYS A 6 7.49 3.60 -27.15
CA LYS A 6 7.01 2.27 -27.56
C LYS A 6 7.36 1.24 -26.48
N SER A 7 6.50 0.25 -26.27
CA SER A 7 6.73 -0.76 -25.22
C SER A 7 8.05 -1.54 -25.38
N SER A 8 8.49 -1.77 -26.64
CA SER A 8 9.80 -2.36 -26.92
C SER A 8 10.96 -1.50 -26.44
N ASP A 9 10.87 -0.20 -26.66
CA ASP A 9 11.90 0.76 -26.31
C ASP A 9 11.92 0.99 -24.79
N LEU A 10 10.75 1.00 -24.15
CA LEU A 10 10.64 1.08 -22.71
C LEU A 10 11.32 -0.11 -22.04
N LYS A 11 11.03 -1.35 -22.48
CA LYS A 11 11.67 -2.54 -21.97
C LYS A 11 13.19 -2.46 -22.10
N TYR A 12 13.68 -2.12 -23.28
CA TYR A 12 15.11 -1.98 -23.54
C TYR A 12 15.77 -0.95 -22.62
N LYS A 13 15.16 0.23 -22.47
CA LYS A 13 15.67 1.29 -21.60
C LYS A 13 15.68 0.85 -20.12
N LEU A 14 14.63 0.20 -19.62
CA LEU A 14 14.58 -0.31 -18.25
C LEU A 14 15.64 -1.37 -17.95
N GLU A 15 16.00 -2.19 -18.93
CA GLU A 15 16.98 -3.27 -18.78
C GLU A 15 18.43 -2.80 -18.99
N ASN A 16 18.66 -1.75 -19.80
CA ASN A 16 20.00 -1.41 -20.31
C ASN A 16 20.46 0.02 -19.98
N THR A 17 19.61 0.85 -19.36
CA THR A 17 19.97 2.21 -18.97
C THR A 17 19.71 2.48 -17.49
N ASP A 18 20.29 3.55 -16.96
CA ASP A 18 19.91 4.08 -15.65
C ASP A 18 18.57 4.80 -15.78
N TYR A 19 17.48 4.03 -15.67
CA TYR A 19 16.11 4.51 -15.84
C TYR A 19 15.76 5.67 -14.89
N LEU A 20 16.47 5.81 -13.76
CA LEU A 20 16.29 6.93 -12.85
C LEU A 20 16.84 8.26 -13.39
N LYS A 21 17.66 8.21 -14.45
CA LYS A 21 18.23 9.38 -15.11
C LYS A 21 17.72 9.59 -16.53
N ASP A 22 17.02 8.60 -17.10
CA ASP A 22 16.44 8.73 -18.45
C ASP A 22 15.19 9.61 -18.40
N THR A 23 15.26 10.76 -19.08
CA THR A 23 14.20 11.78 -19.07
C THR A 23 12.85 11.26 -19.59
N ASP A 24 12.86 10.41 -20.62
CA ASP A 24 11.63 9.87 -21.21
C ASP A 24 10.93 8.94 -20.21
N ILE A 25 11.72 8.12 -19.51
CA ILE A 25 11.19 7.21 -18.47
C ILE A 25 10.67 8.01 -17.27
N GLN A 26 11.42 9.01 -16.80
CA GLN A 26 10.96 9.89 -15.74
C GLN A 26 9.65 10.58 -16.08
N ASN A 27 9.54 11.13 -17.28
CA ASN A 27 8.32 11.76 -17.78
C ASN A 27 7.14 10.76 -17.83
N LEU A 28 7.40 9.52 -18.23
CA LEU A 28 6.38 8.46 -18.24
C LEU A 28 5.90 8.15 -16.81
N PHE A 29 6.81 7.96 -15.87
CA PHE A 29 6.46 7.67 -14.48
C PHE A 29 5.71 8.82 -13.81
N GLU A 30 6.15 10.05 -14.04
CA GLU A 30 5.46 11.26 -13.55
C GLU A 30 4.04 11.36 -14.11
N TRP A 31 3.91 11.21 -15.44
CA TRP A 31 2.60 11.26 -16.09
C TRP A 31 1.66 10.16 -15.59
N TYR A 32 2.15 8.92 -15.48
CA TYR A 32 1.31 7.79 -15.09
C TYR A 32 0.89 7.90 -13.63
N ASN A 33 1.82 8.21 -12.72
CA ASN A 33 1.50 8.49 -11.32
C ASN A 33 0.50 9.65 -11.22
N GLY A 34 0.76 10.76 -11.92
CA GLY A 34 -0.14 11.91 -11.94
C GLY A 34 -1.56 11.58 -12.41
N ALA A 35 -1.68 10.78 -13.47
CA ALA A 35 -2.98 10.36 -14.01
C ALA A 35 -3.78 9.52 -13.01
N LEU A 36 -3.14 8.55 -12.36
CA LEU A 36 -3.79 7.69 -11.35
C LEU A 36 -4.18 8.48 -10.08
N MET A 37 -3.29 9.33 -9.58
CA MET A 37 -3.57 10.14 -8.39
C MET A 37 -4.70 11.16 -8.65
N ASN A 38 -4.73 11.78 -9.82
CA ASN A 38 -5.84 12.65 -10.23
C ASN A 38 -7.16 11.89 -10.34
N HIS A 39 -7.15 10.70 -10.94
CA HIS A 39 -8.34 9.86 -10.98
C HIS A 39 -8.85 9.53 -9.57
N GLY A 40 -7.95 9.13 -8.66
CA GLY A 40 -8.31 8.86 -7.26
C GLY A 40 -8.93 10.09 -6.57
N ASN A 41 -8.36 11.28 -6.79
CA ASN A 41 -8.91 12.53 -6.24
C ASN A 41 -10.31 12.82 -6.75
N GLU A 42 -10.55 12.70 -8.07
CA GLU A 42 -11.88 12.92 -8.65
C GLU A 42 -12.91 11.89 -8.13
N MET A 43 -12.55 10.62 -7.99
CA MET A 43 -13.44 9.61 -7.42
C MET A 43 -13.80 9.91 -5.97
N LEU A 44 -12.85 10.40 -5.17
CA LEU A 44 -13.12 10.81 -3.79
C LEU A 44 -14.03 12.05 -3.73
N LYS A 45 -13.87 13.02 -4.62
CA LYS A 45 -14.77 14.16 -4.73
C LYS A 45 -16.20 13.73 -5.01
N ILE A 46 -16.41 12.83 -5.96
CA ILE A 46 -17.73 12.28 -6.28
C ILE A 46 -18.31 11.59 -5.04
N ALA A 47 -17.55 10.70 -4.39
CA ALA A 47 -18.01 10.00 -3.20
C ALA A 47 -18.38 10.96 -2.05
N LEU A 48 -17.61 12.02 -1.84
CA LEU A 48 -17.87 13.04 -0.81
C LEU A 48 -19.13 13.84 -1.10
N ASN A 49 -19.48 14.05 -2.37
CA ASN A 49 -20.70 14.73 -2.76
C ASN A 49 -21.96 13.86 -2.60
N GLU A 50 -21.84 12.56 -2.86
CA GLU A 50 -22.97 11.62 -2.85
C GLU A 50 -23.25 11.01 -1.47
N ILE A 51 -22.24 10.91 -0.61
CA ILE A 51 -22.36 10.26 0.70
C ILE A 51 -22.53 11.31 1.80
N PRO A 52 -23.53 11.16 2.70
CA PRO A 52 -23.78 12.11 3.78
C PRO A 52 -22.52 12.40 4.62
N ASP A 53 -22.37 13.65 5.09
CA ASP A 53 -21.19 14.12 5.83
C ASP A 53 -20.92 13.37 7.14
N THR A 54 -21.93 12.71 7.69
CA THR A 54 -21.81 11.90 8.90
C THR A 54 -21.12 10.55 8.67
N ILE A 55 -20.93 10.14 7.40
CA ILE A 55 -20.35 8.84 7.05
C ILE A 55 -18.93 9.04 6.54
N PRO A 56 -17.90 8.47 7.20
CA PRO A 56 -16.56 8.51 6.69
C PRO A 56 -16.40 7.64 5.44
N ILE A 57 -15.51 8.05 4.54
CA ILE A 57 -15.23 7.36 3.28
C ILE A 57 -13.91 6.61 3.39
N GLY A 58 -13.99 5.29 3.26
CA GLY A 58 -12.82 4.44 3.10
C GLY A 58 -12.39 4.36 1.64
N PHE A 59 -11.10 4.54 1.38
CA PHE A 59 -10.52 4.34 0.06
C PHE A 59 -9.29 3.46 0.13
N LYS A 60 -8.99 2.78 -0.97
CA LYS A 60 -7.83 1.89 -1.08
C LYS A 60 -6.87 2.41 -2.13
N ILE A 61 -5.58 2.24 -1.84
CA ILE A 61 -4.53 2.30 -2.86
C ILE A 61 -3.94 0.90 -3.00
N PRO A 62 -3.52 0.49 -4.20
CA PRO A 62 -2.79 -0.76 -4.35
C PRO A 62 -1.39 -0.62 -3.74
N GLY A 63 -0.78 -1.78 -3.41
CA GLY A 63 0.60 -1.85 -2.95
C GLY A 63 1.34 -2.94 -3.72
N ILE A 64 2.58 -2.66 -4.06
CA ILE A 64 3.50 -3.64 -4.64
C ILE A 64 4.73 -3.69 -3.74
N HIS A 65 5.00 -4.86 -3.19
CA HIS A 65 6.09 -5.07 -2.24
C HIS A 65 7.31 -5.79 -2.84
N TRP A 66 7.27 -6.06 -4.15
CA TRP A 66 8.41 -6.65 -4.88
C TRP A 66 9.34 -5.58 -5.44
N ARG A 67 10.61 -5.89 -5.52
CA ARG A 67 11.64 -5.03 -6.09
C ARG A 67 11.90 -3.72 -5.34
N ILE A 68 11.45 -3.62 -4.09
CA ILE A 68 11.70 -2.40 -3.28
C ILE A 68 13.20 -2.20 -3.07
N GLU A 69 13.93 -3.26 -2.68
CA GLU A 69 15.37 -3.20 -2.37
C GLU A 69 16.27 -3.80 -3.46
N ASP A 70 15.74 -4.06 -4.66
CA ASP A 70 16.59 -4.55 -5.76
C ASP A 70 17.66 -3.52 -6.09
N PRO A 71 18.96 -3.85 -5.94
CA PRO A 71 20.04 -2.88 -6.15
C PRO A 71 20.18 -2.42 -7.60
N LYS A 72 19.63 -3.18 -8.56
CA LYS A 72 19.68 -2.84 -9.99
C LYS A 72 18.47 -2.04 -10.43
N THR A 73 17.31 -2.38 -9.90
CA THR A 73 16.03 -1.79 -10.31
C THR A 73 15.16 -1.44 -9.10
N PRO A 74 15.66 -0.60 -8.17
CA PRO A 74 14.93 -0.30 -6.94
C PRO A 74 13.57 0.33 -7.26
N ARG A 75 12.53 -0.19 -6.62
CA ARG A 75 11.13 0.30 -6.71
C ARG A 75 10.52 0.32 -8.12
N ILE A 76 11.14 -0.38 -9.08
CA ILE A 76 10.69 -0.39 -10.46
C ILE A 76 9.23 -0.86 -10.61
N SER A 77 8.82 -1.86 -9.84
CA SER A 77 7.45 -2.39 -9.90
C SER A 77 6.41 -1.36 -9.48
N GLU A 78 6.72 -0.53 -8.49
CA GLU A 78 5.83 0.54 -8.03
C GLU A 78 5.74 1.68 -9.04
N MET A 79 6.88 2.06 -9.66
CA MET A 79 6.92 3.12 -10.68
C MET A 79 6.19 2.69 -11.96
N THR A 80 6.42 1.46 -12.44
CA THR A 80 5.77 0.94 -13.64
C THR A 80 4.27 0.73 -13.49
N CYS A 81 3.78 0.62 -12.25
CA CYS A 81 2.35 0.58 -11.93
C CYS A 81 1.77 1.97 -11.57
N GLY A 82 2.56 3.02 -11.63
CA GLY A 82 2.11 4.40 -11.37
C GLY A 82 1.79 4.70 -9.90
N LEU A 83 2.23 3.85 -8.96
CA LEU A 83 1.98 4.07 -7.53
C LEU A 83 2.83 5.19 -6.95
N ILE A 84 4.06 5.26 -7.42
CA ILE A 84 5.02 6.33 -7.13
C ILE A 84 5.66 6.79 -8.45
N ASN A 85 6.32 7.92 -8.41
CA ASN A 85 7.18 8.39 -9.51
C ASN A 85 8.66 8.26 -9.13
N SER A 86 9.56 8.75 -9.96
CA SER A 86 11.01 8.68 -9.74
C SER A 86 11.62 9.81 -8.89
N GLU A 87 10.79 10.71 -8.34
CA GLU A 87 11.29 11.85 -7.53
C GLU A 87 11.98 11.42 -6.25
N SER A 88 11.57 10.29 -5.66
CA SER A 88 12.17 9.76 -4.45
C SER A 88 12.16 8.23 -4.41
N LEU A 89 13.30 7.64 -4.05
CA LEU A 89 13.40 6.22 -3.70
C LEU A 89 13.10 5.94 -2.22
N ASN A 90 13.03 6.98 -1.39
CA ASN A 90 12.52 6.83 -0.03
C ASN A 90 11.01 6.61 -0.09
N GLY A 91 10.55 5.44 0.31
CA GLY A 91 9.16 5.05 0.15
C GLY A 91 8.18 5.92 0.93
N GLN A 92 8.51 6.32 2.16
CA GLN A 92 7.66 7.24 2.92
C GLN A 92 7.45 8.56 2.15
N VAL A 93 8.51 9.15 1.61
CA VAL A 93 8.43 10.38 0.83
C VAL A 93 7.64 10.17 -0.45
N ALA A 94 7.92 9.08 -1.18
CA ALA A 94 7.25 8.76 -2.44
C ALA A 94 5.74 8.56 -2.26
N TYR A 95 5.32 7.78 -1.25
CA TYR A 95 3.91 7.60 -0.93
C TYR A 95 3.26 8.86 -0.36
N SER A 96 3.99 9.66 0.43
CA SER A 96 3.50 10.96 0.89
C SER A 96 3.18 11.89 -0.29
N ASN A 97 4.07 11.96 -1.29
CA ASN A 97 3.84 12.74 -2.50
C ASN A 97 2.62 12.26 -3.30
N SER A 98 2.46 10.95 -3.47
CA SER A 98 1.31 10.37 -4.15
C SER A 98 0.00 10.62 -3.38
N LEU A 99 -0.01 10.35 -2.07
CA LEU A 99 -1.19 10.57 -1.22
C LEU A 99 -1.59 12.04 -1.17
N LYS A 100 -0.64 12.99 -1.09
CA LYS A 100 -0.93 14.44 -1.17
C LYS A 100 -1.73 14.81 -2.43
N LYS A 101 -1.41 14.19 -3.57
CA LYS A 101 -2.15 14.40 -4.82
C LYS A 101 -3.60 13.85 -4.72
N VAL A 102 -3.76 12.63 -4.18
CA VAL A 102 -5.08 11.97 -4.02
C VAL A 102 -6.00 12.76 -3.08
N ILE A 103 -5.49 13.22 -1.93
CA ILE A 103 -6.31 13.90 -0.91
C ILE A 103 -6.35 15.42 -1.08
N LYS A 104 -5.81 15.95 -2.17
CA LYS A 104 -5.70 17.40 -2.41
C LYS A 104 -7.06 18.09 -2.32
N ASN A 105 -7.16 19.08 -1.42
CA ASN A 105 -8.37 19.88 -1.19
C ASN A 105 -9.59 19.07 -0.73
N LEU A 106 -9.40 17.93 -0.06
CA LEU A 106 -10.46 17.11 0.50
C LEU A 106 -10.50 17.18 2.04
N PRO A 107 -11.68 17.01 2.68
CA PRO A 107 -11.82 17.00 4.14
C PRO A 107 -11.24 15.71 4.73
N LEU A 108 -10.04 15.79 5.31
CA LEU A 108 -9.29 14.64 5.82
C LEU A 108 -10.01 13.88 6.93
N GLU A 109 -10.80 14.58 7.74
CA GLU A 109 -11.57 14.00 8.83
C GLU A 109 -12.61 12.97 8.37
N ARG A 110 -13.02 13.07 7.09
CA ARG A 110 -13.94 12.14 6.45
C ARG A 110 -13.24 10.97 5.74
N LEU A 111 -11.92 11.01 5.58
CA LEU A 111 -11.18 10.04 4.79
C LEU A 111 -10.47 9.01 5.66
N ILE A 112 -10.52 7.76 5.24
CA ILE A 112 -9.79 6.65 5.87
C ILE A 112 -9.09 5.87 4.77
N LEU A 113 -7.77 5.87 4.78
CA LEU A 113 -6.98 5.01 3.91
C LEU A 113 -7.08 3.55 4.39
N HIS A 114 -7.43 2.62 3.53
CA HIS A 114 -7.35 1.18 3.80
C HIS A 114 -6.17 0.59 3.03
N PHE A 115 -5.23 -0.02 3.74
CA PHE A 115 -4.05 -0.61 3.14
C PHE A 115 -3.92 -2.09 3.48
N THR A 116 -3.33 -2.88 2.59
CA THR A 116 -3.29 -4.34 2.66
C THR A 116 -1.96 -4.88 3.20
N CYS A 117 -1.79 -6.19 3.18
CA CYS A 117 -0.62 -6.99 3.53
C CYS A 117 -0.04 -6.78 4.95
N ILE A 118 -0.86 -6.37 5.90
CA ILE A 118 -0.43 -6.06 7.27
C ILE A 118 0.11 -7.27 8.04
N GLU A 119 -0.25 -8.49 7.64
CA GLU A 119 0.18 -9.73 8.26
C GLU A 119 1.44 -10.33 7.62
N GLN A 120 1.91 -9.78 6.50
CA GLN A 120 3.06 -10.31 5.79
C GLN A 120 4.37 -9.82 6.40
N ILE A 121 5.41 -10.64 6.23
CA ILE A 121 6.79 -10.34 6.65
C ILE A 121 7.69 -10.23 5.42
N ASN A 122 8.78 -9.49 5.56
CA ASN A 122 9.80 -9.38 4.53
C ASN A 122 10.42 -10.74 4.21
N SER A 123 10.83 -10.94 2.96
CA SER A 123 11.58 -12.13 2.56
C SER A 123 12.96 -12.17 3.26
N SER A 124 13.48 -13.38 3.40
CA SER A 124 14.85 -13.56 3.90
C SER A 124 15.85 -12.97 2.90
N PRO A 125 16.92 -12.27 3.37
CA PRO A 125 17.97 -11.77 2.50
C PRO A 125 18.62 -12.84 1.63
N LEU A 126 18.66 -14.11 2.09
CA LEU A 126 19.20 -15.23 1.31
C LEU A 126 18.33 -15.62 0.10
N ASN A 127 17.05 -15.28 0.14
CA ASN A 127 16.05 -15.63 -0.89
C ASN A 127 15.51 -14.40 -1.62
N ASP A 128 16.07 -13.23 -1.40
CA ASP A 128 15.55 -11.97 -1.94
C ASP A 128 15.36 -11.99 -3.45
N PHE A 129 16.33 -12.57 -4.19
CA PHE A 129 16.23 -12.66 -5.65
C PHE A 129 15.06 -13.55 -6.08
N ASP A 130 14.95 -14.75 -5.51
CA ASP A 130 13.90 -15.72 -5.85
C ASP A 130 12.52 -15.22 -5.46
N GLU A 131 12.44 -14.48 -4.37
CA GLU A 131 11.20 -13.88 -3.87
C GLU A 131 10.94 -12.46 -4.43
N GLY A 132 11.72 -12.03 -5.40
CA GLY A 132 11.57 -10.73 -6.07
C GLY A 132 11.84 -9.53 -5.17
N TYR A 133 12.73 -9.66 -4.19
CA TYR A 133 12.99 -8.63 -3.17
C TYR A 133 11.71 -8.17 -2.48
N SER A 134 10.95 -9.13 -1.98
CA SER A 134 9.64 -8.91 -1.33
C SER A 134 9.80 -8.23 0.02
N ARG A 135 9.21 -7.04 0.19
CA ARG A 135 9.29 -6.19 1.38
C ARG A 135 7.92 -5.68 1.84
N PRO A 136 6.97 -6.55 2.18
CA PRO A 136 5.64 -6.11 2.61
C PRO A 136 5.63 -5.35 3.93
N GLU A 137 6.49 -5.70 4.90
CA GLU A 137 6.59 -4.97 6.18
C GLU A 137 7.09 -3.53 5.96
N ASP A 138 8.10 -3.37 5.10
CA ASP A 138 8.65 -2.06 4.75
C ASP A 138 7.58 -1.23 4.06
N LEU A 139 6.89 -1.81 3.08
CA LEU A 139 5.80 -1.14 2.38
C LEU A 139 4.70 -0.66 3.32
N VAL A 140 4.22 -1.51 4.25
CA VAL A 140 3.21 -1.13 5.25
C VAL A 140 3.73 -0.01 6.14
N THR A 141 5.00 -0.05 6.53
CA THR A 141 5.64 0.97 7.36
C THR A 141 5.74 2.30 6.62
N GLU A 142 6.15 2.30 5.37
CA GLU A 142 6.28 3.49 4.52
C GLU A 142 4.93 4.16 4.29
N VAL A 143 3.91 3.38 3.88
CA VAL A 143 2.56 3.90 3.63
C VAL A 143 1.90 4.40 4.92
N SER A 144 2.04 3.68 6.03
CA SER A 144 1.48 4.13 7.31
C SER A 144 2.17 5.38 7.85
N SER A 145 3.48 5.50 7.65
CA SER A 145 4.24 6.70 8.01
C SER A 145 3.85 7.91 7.16
N ALA A 146 3.68 7.70 5.83
CA ALA A 146 3.21 8.73 4.91
C ALA A 146 1.79 9.20 5.28
N ALA A 147 0.86 8.29 5.57
CA ALA A 147 -0.49 8.63 6.01
C ALA A 147 -0.47 9.42 7.34
N SER A 148 0.34 9.00 8.30
CA SER A 148 0.50 9.67 9.58
C SER A 148 1.05 11.09 9.43
N GLU A 149 2.07 11.28 8.59
CA GLU A 149 2.64 12.60 8.27
C GLU A 149 1.57 13.56 7.72
N LEU A 150 0.64 13.03 6.95
CA LEU A 150 -0.44 13.80 6.33
C LEU A 150 -1.67 14.00 7.24
N GLY A 151 -1.66 13.44 8.45
CA GLY A 151 -2.83 13.43 9.34
C GLY A 151 -3.99 12.56 8.84
N LEU A 152 -3.73 11.66 7.89
CA LEU A 152 -4.72 10.77 7.32
C LEU A 152 -4.88 9.51 8.18
N LYS A 153 -6.11 9.19 8.57
CA LYS A 153 -6.41 7.93 9.26
C LYS A 153 -6.13 6.75 8.33
N ILE A 154 -5.54 5.68 8.88
CA ILE A 154 -5.27 4.46 8.13
C ILE A 154 -5.82 3.24 8.88
N LYS A 155 -6.42 2.31 8.14
CA LYS A 155 -6.81 0.95 8.58
C LYS A 155 -6.06 -0.08 7.77
N GLY A 156 -5.84 -1.25 8.37
CA GLY A 156 -5.18 -2.36 7.72
C GLY A 156 -6.13 -3.43 7.21
N GLU A 157 -5.63 -4.27 6.30
CA GLU A 157 -6.32 -5.45 5.79
C GLU A 157 -5.30 -6.56 5.56
N ASN A 158 -5.64 -7.82 5.88
CA ASN A 158 -4.79 -8.94 5.48
C ASN A 158 -4.88 -9.17 3.96
N SER A 159 -3.78 -9.62 3.36
CA SER A 159 -3.72 -9.88 1.91
C SER A 159 -4.14 -11.31 1.56
N LEU A 160 -3.68 -12.31 2.31
CA LEU A 160 -3.86 -13.73 1.99
C LEU A 160 -4.47 -14.49 3.17
N SER A 161 -5.43 -15.37 2.86
CA SER A 161 -6.03 -16.25 3.87
C SER A 161 -5.02 -17.25 4.46
N ASN A 162 -4.09 -17.76 3.65
CA ASN A 162 -3.11 -18.75 4.09
C ASN A 162 -2.27 -18.29 5.29
N ASN A 163 -2.07 -17.00 5.45
CA ASN A 163 -1.33 -16.45 6.58
C ASN A 163 -2.15 -16.48 7.88
N LEU A 164 -3.48 -16.44 7.79
CA LEU A 164 -4.37 -16.51 8.96
C LEU A 164 -4.36 -17.88 9.69
N TYR A 165 -3.76 -18.91 9.07
CA TYR A 165 -3.47 -20.19 9.71
C TYR A 165 -2.14 -20.20 10.47
N LYS A 166 -1.39 -19.09 10.47
CA LYS A 166 -0.11 -18.95 11.18
C LYS A 166 -0.25 -17.97 12.34
N LYS A 167 0.11 -18.40 13.53
CA LYS A 167 0.09 -17.53 14.72
C LYS A 167 0.95 -16.26 14.55
N SER A 168 2.07 -16.37 13.82
CA SER A 168 2.96 -15.23 13.53
C SER A 168 2.27 -14.08 12.81
N ALA A 169 1.35 -14.38 11.89
CA ALA A 169 0.58 -13.36 11.19
C ALA A 169 -0.34 -12.57 12.15
N TRP A 170 -0.99 -13.25 13.08
CA TRP A 170 -1.83 -12.61 14.09
C TRP A 170 -1.03 -11.75 15.05
N LEU A 171 0.13 -12.24 15.50
CA LEU A 171 1.05 -11.47 16.34
C LEU A 171 1.51 -10.19 15.61
N LYS A 172 1.73 -10.27 14.30
CA LYS A 172 2.08 -9.10 13.49
C LYS A 172 0.94 -8.08 13.42
N ILE A 173 -0.30 -8.53 13.23
CA ILE A 173 -1.49 -7.67 13.25
C ILE A 173 -1.63 -6.99 14.63
N GLU A 174 -1.48 -7.73 15.72
CA GLU A 174 -1.54 -7.19 17.07
C GLU A 174 -0.43 -6.17 17.33
N GLU A 175 0.79 -6.45 16.91
CA GLU A 175 1.93 -5.52 17.01
C GLU A 175 1.61 -4.18 16.34
N ILE A 176 1.14 -4.22 15.09
CA ILE A 176 0.84 -3.00 14.32
C ILE A 176 -0.30 -2.20 14.98
N LEU A 177 -1.33 -2.86 15.49
CA LEU A 177 -2.42 -2.22 16.24
C LEU A 177 -1.94 -1.64 17.57
N ALA A 178 -1.11 -2.38 18.32
CA ALA A 178 -0.56 -1.93 19.60
C ALA A 178 0.30 -0.67 19.46
N TYR A 179 1.12 -0.58 18.41
CA TYR A 179 1.92 0.62 18.13
C TYR A 179 1.11 1.78 17.55
N LYS A 180 -0.21 1.66 17.47
CA LYS A 180 -1.14 2.69 16.97
C LYS A 180 -0.82 3.18 15.55
N LYS A 181 -0.14 2.39 14.76
CA LYS A 181 0.11 2.69 13.35
C LYS A 181 -1.17 2.62 12.53
N LEU A 182 -2.10 1.72 12.92
CA LEU A 182 -3.39 1.56 12.28
C LEU A 182 -4.52 1.85 13.27
N SER A 183 -5.56 2.52 12.81
CA SER A 183 -6.77 2.82 13.58
C SER A 183 -7.80 1.67 13.59
N GLY A 184 -7.50 0.57 12.94
CA GLY A 184 -8.34 -0.63 12.88
C GLY A 184 -7.86 -1.61 11.82
N VAL A 185 -8.51 -2.76 11.76
CA VAL A 185 -8.20 -3.83 10.81
C VAL A 185 -9.48 -4.43 10.24
N THR A 186 -9.41 -4.81 8.96
CA THR A 186 -10.41 -5.63 8.27
C THR A 186 -9.80 -6.99 7.97
N ILE A 187 -10.47 -8.06 8.39
CA ILE A 187 -10.06 -9.42 8.05
C ILE A 187 -10.85 -9.89 6.85
N MET A 188 -10.14 -10.14 5.76
CA MET A 188 -10.71 -10.71 4.54
C MET A 188 -10.88 -12.22 4.67
N ARG A 189 -11.83 -12.77 3.89
CA ARG A 189 -12.12 -14.21 3.79
C ARG A 189 -12.60 -14.79 5.13
N LEU A 190 -13.79 -14.38 5.53
CA LEU A 190 -14.42 -14.73 6.81
C LEU A 190 -14.49 -16.25 7.08
N GLN A 191 -14.57 -17.09 6.03
CA GLN A 191 -14.61 -18.54 6.21
C GLN A 191 -13.44 -19.08 7.05
N ASP A 192 -12.27 -18.45 6.95
CA ASP A 192 -11.06 -18.89 7.64
C ASP A 192 -11.10 -18.60 9.14
N ILE A 193 -11.90 -17.62 9.57
CA ILE A 193 -12.10 -17.25 10.97
C ILE A 193 -13.43 -17.73 11.56
N THR A 194 -14.37 -18.19 10.72
CA THR A 194 -15.68 -18.67 11.18
C THR A 194 -15.70 -20.17 11.51
N GLN A 195 -14.70 -20.94 11.07
CA GLN A 195 -14.60 -22.34 11.43
C GLN A 195 -14.30 -22.51 12.93
N HIS A 196 -15.22 -23.16 13.64
CA HIS A 196 -15.07 -23.48 15.07
C HIS A 196 -13.77 -24.25 15.32
N ASN A 197 -13.05 -23.85 16.36
CA ASN A 197 -11.79 -24.48 16.79
C ASN A 197 -10.63 -24.37 15.77
N SER A 198 -10.73 -23.47 14.80
CA SER A 198 -9.58 -23.12 13.96
C SER A 198 -8.70 -22.10 14.67
N LEU A 199 -7.39 -22.12 14.36
CA LEU A 199 -6.46 -21.10 14.85
C LEU A 199 -6.94 -19.69 14.51
N GLY A 200 -7.46 -19.48 13.28
CA GLY A 200 -8.00 -18.20 12.85
C GLY A 200 -9.16 -17.72 13.72
N ASN A 201 -10.08 -18.61 14.12
CA ASN A 201 -11.19 -18.27 15.00
C ASN A 201 -10.70 -17.88 16.40
N GLU A 202 -9.78 -18.65 16.97
CA GLU A 202 -9.21 -18.37 18.31
C GLU A 202 -8.49 -17.02 18.31
N GLN A 203 -7.59 -16.80 17.38
CA GLN A 203 -6.80 -15.57 17.31
C GLN A 203 -7.67 -14.34 17.00
N TYR A 204 -8.69 -14.47 16.14
CA TYR A 204 -9.63 -13.38 15.88
C TYR A 204 -10.43 -12.98 17.14
N ARG A 205 -10.84 -13.96 17.95
CA ARG A 205 -11.51 -13.68 19.24
C ARG A 205 -10.58 -12.94 20.20
N GLU A 206 -9.32 -13.34 20.30
CA GLU A 206 -8.33 -12.65 21.13
C GLU A 206 -8.08 -11.22 20.60
N LEU A 207 -7.98 -11.04 19.30
CA LEU A 207 -7.85 -9.72 18.68
C LEU A 207 -9.02 -8.79 19.05
N ILE A 208 -10.27 -9.28 18.95
CA ILE A 208 -11.46 -8.51 19.34
C ILE A 208 -11.43 -8.18 20.83
N LYS A 209 -11.04 -9.12 21.68
CA LYS A 209 -10.95 -8.91 23.12
C LYS A 209 -9.92 -7.84 23.49
N ASN A 210 -8.79 -7.80 22.79
CA ASN A 210 -7.69 -6.89 23.08
C ASN A 210 -7.89 -5.51 22.46
N PHE A 211 -8.47 -5.41 21.26
CA PHE A 211 -8.53 -4.20 20.42
C PHE A 211 -9.95 -3.80 19.96
N GLY A 212 -10.95 -4.63 20.20
CA GLY A 212 -12.35 -4.32 19.86
C GLY A 212 -12.91 -3.14 20.65
N TYR A 213 -13.94 -2.50 20.10
CA TYR A 213 -14.67 -1.45 20.83
C TYR A 213 -15.29 -2.06 22.09
N LYS A 214 -14.99 -1.45 23.23
CA LYS A 214 -15.66 -1.72 24.51
C LYS A 214 -16.89 -0.85 24.65
#